data_074f412fb7a0dddb9a9df6efcc970250
#
_entry.id   074f412fb7a0dddb9a9df6efcc970250
#
_cell.length_a   1.000
_cell.length_b   1.000
_cell.length_c   1.000
_cell.angle_alpha   90.00
_cell.angle_beta   90.00
_cell.angle_gamma   90.00
#
_symmetry.space_group_name_H-M   'P 1'
#
loop_
_entity.id
_entity.type
_entity.pdbx_description
1 polymer ?
#
loop_
_entity_poly.entity_id
_entity_poly.type
_entity_poly.pdbx_seq_one_letter_code
_entity_poly.pdbx_strand_id
1 'polypeptide(L)'
;LNAFESLNLKARLAVRGEELGKFDKIILPGVGAFGEAMDKLKDRNFIPAIKEAAACGKPFLGICLGMQLLFEQSEEFGVNEGLGLVKGRVVKFDPSKFDAPLKVPHTGWNTINFAKQTPINKDLAASEYLYFVHSYHVVCEDDAALGFTEYGYKFVSAVHKDNIFGFQPHPEKSHETGLKILRNFGEM
;
A
#
# COMPACT_ATOMS: atom_id res chain seq x y z
N LEU A 1 -3.50 -14.10 -3.99
CA LEU A 1 -3.58 -14.88 -5.25
C LEU A 1 -5.04 -14.99 -5.72
N ASN A 2 -5.98 -15.43 -4.88
CA ASN A 2 -7.38 -15.67 -5.26
C ASN A 2 -8.05 -14.51 -6.02
N ALA A 3 -7.80 -13.25 -5.61
CA ALA A 3 -8.34 -12.08 -6.32
C ALA A 3 -7.82 -11.96 -7.77
N PHE A 4 -6.57 -12.34 -8.02
CA PHE A 4 -6.00 -12.35 -9.39
C PHE A 4 -6.52 -13.53 -10.22
N GLU A 5 -6.72 -14.68 -9.59
CA GLU A 5 -7.34 -15.84 -10.25
C GLU A 5 -8.77 -15.52 -10.68
N SER A 6 -9.57 -14.85 -9.83
CA SER A 6 -10.94 -14.41 -10.19
C SER A 6 -10.97 -13.39 -11.33
N LEU A 7 -9.87 -12.66 -11.54
CA LEU A 7 -9.69 -11.71 -12.64
C LEU A 7 -9.09 -12.34 -13.90
N ASN A 8 -8.81 -13.66 -13.92
CA ASN A 8 -8.05 -14.36 -14.96
C ASN A 8 -6.64 -13.78 -15.20
N LEU A 9 -6.04 -13.19 -14.16
CA LEU A 9 -4.69 -12.65 -14.19
C LEU A 9 -3.72 -13.65 -13.57
N LYS A 10 -2.60 -13.93 -14.26
CA LYS A 10 -1.58 -14.85 -13.74
C LYS A 10 -0.76 -14.17 -12.65
N ALA A 11 -0.80 -14.72 -11.44
CA ALA A 11 0.02 -14.29 -10.33
C ALA A 11 0.76 -15.48 -9.70
N ARG A 12 1.98 -15.25 -9.25
CA ARG A 12 2.81 -16.26 -8.58
C ARG A 12 3.42 -15.66 -7.32
N LEU A 13 3.63 -16.51 -6.32
CA LEU A 13 4.36 -16.15 -5.11
C LEU A 13 5.86 -16.25 -5.38
N ALA A 14 6.58 -15.16 -5.16
CA ALA A 14 8.04 -15.17 -5.06
C ALA A 14 8.44 -15.56 -3.63
N VAL A 15 9.38 -16.47 -3.49
CA VAL A 15 9.86 -16.97 -2.19
C VAL A 15 11.17 -16.30 -1.80
N ARG A 16 11.95 -15.83 -2.78
CA ARG A 16 13.24 -15.14 -2.62
C ARG A 16 13.35 -13.95 -3.57
N GLY A 17 14.17 -12.98 -3.19
CA GLY A 17 14.39 -11.76 -3.98
C GLY A 17 14.87 -12.00 -5.40
N GLU A 18 15.73 -12.99 -5.61
CA GLU A 18 16.30 -13.32 -6.94
C GLU A 18 15.25 -13.71 -7.98
N GLU A 19 14.03 -14.06 -7.52
CA GLU A 19 12.93 -14.40 -8.43
C GLU A 19 12.25 -13.16 -9.03
N LEU A 20 12.38 -11.98 -8.39
CA LEU A 20 11.66 -10.75 -8.80
C LEU A 20 12.04 -10.29 -10.22
N GLY A 21 13.26 -10.60 -10.66
CA GLY A 21 13.70 -10.29 -12.03
C GLY A 21 12.81 -10.91 -13.12
N LYS A 22 12.15 -12.04 -12.82
CA LYS A 22 11.34 -12.83 -13.76
C LYS A 22 9.92 -12.29 -13.95
N PHE A 23 9.49 -11.32 -13.13
CA PHE A 23 8.13 -10.79 -13.15
C PHE A 23 8.10 -9.39 -13.73
N ASP A 24 7.05 -9.07 -14.48
CA ASP A 24 6.85 -7.76 -15.10
C ASP A 24 6.31 -6.75 -14.09
N LYS A 25 5.56 -7.22 -13.08
CA LYS A 25 4.92 -6.42 -12.04
C LYS A 25 5.09 -7.07 -10.68
N ILE A 26 5.14 -6.27 -9.62
CA ILE A 26 5.35 -6.75 -8.26
C ILE A 26 4.25 -6.23 -7.34
N ILE A 27 3.72 -7.13 -6.51
CA ILE A 27 2.80 -6.77 -5.44
C ILE A 27 3.42 -7.18 -4.12
N LEU A 28 3.47 -6.24 -3.19
CA LEU A 28 3.90 -6.44 -1.82
C LEU A 28 2.68 -6.32 -0.90
N PRO A 29 1.97 -7.41 -0.62
CA PRO A 29 0.97 -7.42 0.42
C PRO A 29 1.66 -7.53 1.77
N GLY A 30 0.97 -7.13 2.84
CA GLY A 30 1.51 -7.34 4.19
C GLY A 30 0.45 -7.20 5.25
N VAL A 31 0.63 -7.97 6.33
CA VAL A 31 -0.11 -7.87 7.59
C VAL A 31 0.86 -8.10 8.73
N GLY A 32 0.55 -7.57 9.93
CA GLY A 32 1.39 -7.68 11.11
C GLY A 32 2.25 -6.43 11.33
N ALA A 33 3.37 -6.60 12.04
CA ALA A 33 4.23 -5.50 12.46
C ALA A 33 5.27 -5.11 11.39
N PHE A 34 5.55 -3.82 11.29
CA PHE A 34 6.46 -3.24 10.29
C PHE A 34 7.88 -3.81 10.39
N GLY A 35 8.49 -3.79 11.59
CA GLY A 35 9.86 -4.28 11.79
C GLY A 35 10.02 -5.75 11.43
N GLU A 36 9.09 -6.61 11.90
CA GLU A 36 9.11 -8.04 11.55
C GLU A 36 8.99 -8.29 10.03
N ALA A 37 8.21 -7.46 9.34
CA ALA A 37 8.07 -7.57 7.90
C ALA A 37 9.36 -7.17 7.18
N MET A 38 10.03 -6.10 7.63
CA MET A 38 11.35 -5.70 7.09
C MET A 38 12.41 -6.76 7.32
N ASP A 39 12.45 -7.38 8.50
CA ASP A 39 13.37 -8.48 8.81
C ASP A 39 13.14 -9.67 7.86
N LYS A 40 11.90 -10.08 7.65
CA LYS A 40 11.56 -11.16 6.70
C LYS A 40 11.95 -10.83 5.25
N LEU A 41 11.81 -9.57 4.83
CA LEU A 41 12.26 -9.13 3.50
C LEU A 41 13.80 -9.19 3.39
N LYS A 42 14.50 -8.81 4.45
CA LYS A 42 15.96 -8.87 4.53
C LYS A 42 16.47 -10.31 4.48
N ASP A 43 15.92 -11.19 5.32
CA ASP A 43 16.35 -12.59 5.45
C ASP A 43 16.20 -13.38 4.13
N ARG A 44 15.25 -12.97 3.29
CA ARG A 44 14.98 -13.60 1.99
C ARG A 44 15.56 -12.83 0.80
N ASN A 45 16.45 -11.88 1.08
CA ASN A 45 17.12 -11.05 0.06
C ASN A 45 16.14 -10.27 -0.86
N PHE A 46 14.96 -9.89 -0.35
CA PHE A 46 13.99 -9.12 -1.14
C PHE A 46 14.36 -7.64 -1.25
N ILE A 47 14.99 -7.04 -0.25
CA ILE A 47 15.22 -5.58 -0.21
C ILE A 47 16.00 -5.08 -1.43
N PRO A 48 17.20 -5.64 -1.76
CA PRO A 48 17.92 -5.20 -2.94
C PRO A 48 17.15 -5.47 -4.24
N ALA A 49 16.50 -6.62 -4.36
CA ALA A 49 15.73 -6.97 -5.55
C ALA A 49 14.50 -6.07 -5.77
N ILE A 50 13.82 -5.67 -4.69
CA ILE A 50 12.71 -4.69 -4.75
C ILE A 50 13.23 -3.33 -5.22
N LYS A 51 14.35 -2.85 -4.65
CA LYS A 51 14.94 -1.56 -5.04
C LYS A 51 15.38 -1.55 -6.50
N GLU A 52 15.98 -2.63 -6.96
CA GLU A 52 16.35 -2.81 -8.37
C GLU A 52 15.12 -2.82 -9.28
N ALA A 53 14.10 -3.61 -8.96
CA ALA A 53 12.87 -3.68 -9.74
C ALA A 53 12.16 -2.32 -9.83
N ALA A 54 12.10 -1.57 -8.73
CA ALA A 54 11.55 -0.23 -8.69
C ALA A 54 12.37 0.74 -9.57
N ALA A 55 13.70 0.71 -9.46
CA ALA A 55 14.59 1.54 -10.28
C ALA A 55 14.53 1.22 -11.77
N CYS A 56 14.23 -0.05 -12.13
CA CYS A 56 14.01 -0.47 -13.51
C CYS A 56 12.62 -0.09 -14.06
N GLY A 57 11.80 0.60 -13.29
CA GLY A 57 10.47 1.06 -13.71
C GLY A 57 9.38 -0.02 -13.72
N LYS A 58 9.61 -1.19 -13.09
CA LYS A 58 8.56 -2.21 -12.98
C LYS A 58 7.41 -1.69 -12.12
N PRO A 59 6.14 -1.82 -12.57
CA PRO A 59 4.99 -1.46 -11.74
C PRO A 59 5.03 -2.21 -10.41
N PHE A 60 4.91 -1.45 -9.31
CA PHE A 60 4.98 -1.94 -7.95
C PHE A 60 3.76 -1.51 -7.15
N LEU A 61 3.10 -2.43 -6.48
CA LEU A 61 1.93 -2.16 -5.65
C LEU A 61 2.13 -2.65 -4.22
N GLY A 62 2.15 -1.73 -3.26
CA GLY A 62 2.08 -2.02 -1.83
C GLY A 62 0.63 -2.04 -1.33
N ILE A 63 0.24 -3.07 -0.57
CA ILE A 63 -1.10 -3.19 0.01
C ILE A 63 -1.00 -3.26 1.54
N CYS A 64 -1.72 -2.38 2.23
CA CYS A 64 -1.79 -2.25 3.68
C CYS A 64 -0.38 -2.09 4.29
N LEU A 65 0.12 -3.04 5.07
CA LEU A 65 1.50 -3.01 5.56
C LEU A 65 2.51 -2.89 4.41
N GLY A 66 2.25 -3.55 3.27
CA GLY A 66 3.10 -3.43 2.08
C GLY A 66 3.21 -1.99 1.55
N MET A 67 2.14 -1.18 1.62
CA MET A 67 2.22 0.25 1.34
C MET A 67 3.10 0.98 2.37
N GLN A 68 2.94 0.68 3.64
CA GLN A 68 3.74 1.31 4.71
C GLN A 68 5.23 1.03 4.54
N LEU A 69 5.60 -0.21 4.16
CA LEU A 69 6.99 -0.61 3.93
C LEU A 69 7.68 0.16 2.79
N LEU A 70 6.93 0.81 1.88
CA LEU A 70 7.51 1.64 0.81
C LEU A 70 8.23 2.88 1.34
N PHE A 71 7.87 3.36 2.54
CA PHE A 71 8.36 4.59 3.14
C PHE A 71 9.75 4.43 3.77
N GLU A 72 10.33 5.54 4.22
CA GLU A 72 11.69 5.57 4.78
C GLU A 72 11.74 4.93 6.16
N GLN A 73 10.69 5.12 6.99
CA GLN A 73 10.68 4.62 8.37
C GLN A 73 9.26 4.48 8.95
N SER A 74 9.17 3.72 10.02
CA SER A 74 7.96 3.57 10.86
C SER A 74 8.30 3.74 12.34
N GLU A 75 7.35 4.33 13.08
CA GLU A 75 7.42 4.47 14.55
C GLU A 75 6.83 3.25 15.29
N GLU A 76 6.41 2.21 14.58
CA GLU A 76 5.78 1.03 15.18
C GLU A 76 6.79 0.21 16.01
N PHE A 77 6.55 0.14 17.32
CA PHE A 77 7.43 -0.51 18.32
C PHE A 77 8.88 0.00 18.31
N GLY A 78 9.08 1.28 18.03
CA GLY A 78 10.35 1.94 17.88
C GLY A 78 10.60 2.38 16.43
N VAL A 79 11.73 3.02 16.17
CA VAL A 79 12.07 3.48 14.83
C VAL A 79 12.63 2.30 14.01
N ASN A 80 11.92 1.94 12.95
CA ASN A 80 12.31 0.89 12.02
C ASN A 80 12.50 1.49 10.63
N GLU A 81 13.61 1.18 9.97
CA GLU A 81 13.86 1.58 8.58
C GLU A 81 13.01 0.78 7.60
N GLY A 82 12.45 1.45 6.58
CA GLY A 82 11.69 0.86 5.50
C GLY A 82 12.47 0.72 4.21
N LEU A 83 11.75 0.55 3.10
CA LEU A 83 12.36 0.40 1.76
C LEU A 83 12.90 1.73 1.21
N GLY A 84 12.37 2.88 1.66
CA GLY A 84 12.79 4.21 1.20
C GLY A 84 12.48 4.49 -0.27
N LEU A 85 11.45 3.87 -0.82
CA LEU A 85 11.00 4.10 -2.20
C LEU A 85 10.13 5.34 -2.33
N VAL A 86 9.45 5.71 -1.26
CA VAL A 86 8.63 6.92 -1.14
C VAL A 86 9.12 7.70 0.09
N LYS A 87 9.31 9.01 -0.04
CA LYS A 87 9.70 9.87 1.08
C LYS A 87 8.58 10.01 2.09
N GLY A 88 8.93 9.98 3.37
CA GLY A 88 8.00 10.12 4.47
C GLY A 88 8.11 9.00 5.49
N ARG A 89 7.13 8.93 6.37
CA ARG A 89 7.15 8.00 7.49
C ARG A 89 5.77 7.45 7.82
N VAL A 90 5.76 6.38 8.60
CA VAL A 90 4.56 5.73 9.12
C VAL A 90 4.42 6.09 10.60
N VAL A 91 3.26 6.62 10.98
CA VAL A 91 2.95 7.06 12.34
C VAL A 91 1.67 6.41 12.85
N LYS A 92 1.55 6.27 14.17
CA LYS A 92 0.33 5.78 14.80
C LYS A 92 -0.78 6.83 14.71
N PHE A 93 -2.04 6.40 14.57
CA PHE A 93 -3.16 7.31 14.79
C PHE A 93 -3.06 7.95 16.17
N ASP A 94 -3.29 9.25 16.22
CA ASP A 94 -3.28 10.04 17.46
C ASP A 94 -4.73 10.36 17.86
N PRO A 95 -5.32 9.59 18.80
CA PRO A 95 -6.69 9.81 19.24
C PRO A 95 -6.95 11.19 19.86
N SER A 96 -5.89 11.87 20.33
CA SER A 96 -6.02 13.23 20.90
C SER A 96 -6.39 14.29 19.84
N LYS A 97 -6.19 13.96 18.56
CA LYS A 97 -6.52 14.82 17.42
C LYS A 97 -7.85 14.46 16.75
N PHE A 98 -8.53 13.44 17.24
CA PHE A 98 -9.80 13.04 16.66
C PHE A 98 -10.91 14.05 17.01
N ASP A 99 -11.73 14.36 16.04
CA ASP A 99 -12.92 15.21 16.18
C ASP A 99 -14.12 14.49 16.85
N ALA A 100 -14.01 13.15 17.00
CA ALA A 100 -15.00 12.29 17.64
C ALA A 100 -14.32 11.11 18.36
N PRO A 101 -14.97 10.44 19.32
CA PRO A 101 -14.41 9.28 20.02
C PRO A 101 -14.38 8.04 19.12
N LEU A 102 -13.35 7.93 18.28
CA LEU A 102 -13.11 6.79 17.42
C LEU A 102 -12.13 5.80 18.02
N LYS A 103 -12.27 4.52 17.64
CA LYS A 103 -11.38 3.45 18.10
C LYS A 103 -10.17 3.31 17.18
N VAL A 104 -9.03 2.95 17.73
CA VAL A 104 -7.86 2.46 16.99
C VAL A 104 -7.70 0.98 17.30
N PRO A 105 -7.62 0.09 16.29
CA PRO A 105 -7.44 0.36 14.85
C PRO A 105 -8.69 0.93 14.14
N HIS A 106 -8.45 1.70 13.06
CA HIS A 106 -9.45 1.99 12.05
C HIS A 106 -9.82 0.68 11.35
N THR A 107 -11.02 0.19 11.60
CA THR A 107 -11.51 -1.09 11.06
C THR A 107 -12.89 -0.90 10.45
N GLY A 108 -13.04 -1.28 9.20
CA GLY A 108 -14.31 -1.23 8.48
C GLY A 108 -14.23 -0.58 7.10
N TRP A 109 -15.39 -0.35 6.55
CA TRP A 109 -15.55 0.32 5.25
C TRP A 109 -15.47 1.83 5.43
N ASN A 110 -14.65 2.47 4.59
CA ASN A 110 -14.53 3.92 4.58
C ASN A 110 -14.24 4.42 3.16
N THR A 111 -14.43 5.72 2.95
CA THR A 111 -14.28 6.36 1.66
C THR A 111 -12.83 6.76 1.42
N ILE A 112 -12.31 6.41 0.26
CA ILE A 112 -11.10 7.02 -0.29
C ILE A 112 -11.50 8.08 -1.31
N ASN A 113 -10.95 9.28 -1.19
CA ASN A 113 -11.12 10.38 -2.12
C ASN A 113 -9.85 10.54 -2.95
N PHE A 114 -9.90 10.25 -4.24
CA PHE A 114 -8.74 10.34 -5.12
C PHE A 114 -8.41 11.79 -5.44
N ALA A 115 -7.16 12.19 -5.22
CA ALA A 115 -6.65 13.54 -5.48
C ALA A 115 -6.23 13.73 -6.95
N LYS A 116 -5.92 12.64 -7.66
CA LYS A 116 -5.49 12.65 -9.05
C LYS A 116 -5.90 11.36 -9.77
N GLN A 117 -5.96 11.44 -11.09
CA GLN A 117 -6.18 10.26 -11.94
C GLN A 117 -4.84 9.64 -12.34
N THR A 118 -4.78 8.33 -12.28
CA THR A 118 -3.62 7.52 -12.65
C THR A 118 -4.12 6.22 -13.28
N PRO A 119 -3.28 5.42 -13.92
CA PRO A 119 -3.72 4.14 -14.49
C PRO A 119 -4.39 3.22 -13.48
N ILE A 120 -3.97 3.22 -12.20
CA ILE A 120 -4.51 2.28 -11.19
C ILE A 120 -5.95 2.59 -10.78
N ASN A 121 -6.36 3.85 -10.81
CA ASN A 121 -7.74 4.26 -10.48
C ASN A 121 -8.56 4.66 -11.73
N LYS A 122 -8.13 4.20 -12.89
CA LYS A 122 -8.87 4.36 -14.15
C LYS A 122 -10.29 3.80 -14.02
N ASP A 123 -11.27 4.56 -14.51
CA ASP A 123 -12.70 4.23 -14.49
C ASP A 123 -13.29 4.01 -13.08
N LEU A 124 -12.64 4.52 -12.05
CA LEU A 124 -13.20 4.65 -10.71
C LEU A 124 -13.78 6.05 -10.52
N ALA A 125 -14.75 6.18 -9.61
CA ALA A 125 -15.28 7.47 -9.20
C ALA A 125 -14.21 8.26 -8.40
N ALA A 126 -14.43 9.57 -8.26
CA ALA A 126 -13.55 10.41 -7.44
C ALA A 126 -13.53 9.98 -5.96
N SER A 127 -14.60 9.32 -5.51
CA SER A 127 -14.74 8.76 -4.16
C SER A 127 -15.23 7.33 -4.26
N GLU A 128 -14.55 6.41 -3.57
CA GLU A 128 -14.85 4.98 -3.57
C GLU A 128 -14.80 4.40 -2.16
N TYR A 129 -15.61 3.37 -1.89
CA TYR A 129 -15.59 2.64 -0.62
C TYR A 129 -14.63 1.46 -0.67
N LEU A 130 -13.73 1.39 0.32
CA LEU A 130 -12.76 0.31 0.48
C LEU A 130 -12.72 -0.15 1.95
N TYR A 131 -12.24 -1.37 2.18
CA TYR A 131 -12.12 -1.96 3.51
C TYR A 131 -10.76 -1.65 4.13
N PHE A 132 -10.77 -1.13 5.36
CA PHE A 132 -9.59 -0.74 6.14
C PHE A 132 -9.46 -1.60 7.40
N VAL A 133 -8.22 -1.89 7.79
CA VAL A 133 -7.88 -2.42 9.12
C VAL A 133 -6.42 -2.06 9.44
N HIS A 134 -6.21 -0.94 10.16
CA HIS A 134 -4.86 -0.47 10.48
C HIS A 134 -4.85 0.48 11.69
N SER A 135 -3.73 0.50 12.42
CA SER A 135 -3.48 1.41 13.55
C SER A 135 -2.47 2.51 13.22
N TYR A 136 -1.75 2.35 12.12
CA TYR A 136 -0.73 3.27 11.62
C TYR A 136 -1.10 3.75 10.23
N HIS A 137 -0.68 4.95 9.87
CA HIS A 137 -0.87 5.53 8.54
C HIS A 137 0.39 6.27 8.09
N VAL A 138 0.48 6.56 6.81
CA VAL A 138 1.62 7.26 6.24
C VAL A 138 1.45 8.78 6.35
N VAL A 139 2.59 9.47 6.47
CA VAL A 139 2.75 10.92 6.32
C VAL A 139 3.80 11.14 5.25
N CYS A 140 3.43 11.77 4.15
CA CYS A 140 4.30 12.05 3.00
C CYS A 140 4.00 13.42 2.41
N GLU A 141 4.82 13.85 1.45
CA GLU A 141 4.59 15.06 0.67
C GLU A 141 3.36 14.90 -0.24
N ASP A 142 2.67 16.00 -0.55
CA ASP A 142 1.41 15.98 -1.31
C ASP A 142 1.55 15.44 -2.73
N ASP A 143 2.72 15.55 -3.34
CA ASP A 143 2.99 15.02 -4.69
C ASP A 143 2.88 13.49 -4.76
N ALA A 144 3.21 12.79 -3.67
CA ALA A 144 3.07 11.34 -3.56
C ALA A 144 1.65 10.90 -3.21
N ALA A 145 0.80 11.78 -2.69
CA ALA A 145 -0.57 11.41 -2.31
C ALA A 145 -1.43 11.14 -3.56
N LEU A 146 -2.01 9.94 -3.63
CA LEU A 146 -2.98 9.54 -4.64
C LEU A 146 -4.41 9.67 -4.12
N GLY A 147 -4.62 9.41 -2.83
CA GLY A 147 -5.94 9.47 -2.22
C GLY A 147 -5.89 9.66 -0.71
N PHE A 148 -6.98 10.21 -0.21
CA PHE A 148 -7.15 10.57 1.19
C PHE A 148 -8.41 9.95 1.77
N THR A 149 -8.39 9.69 3.07
CA THR A 149 -9.52 9.19 3.86
C THR A 149 -9.65 10.01 5.14
N GLU A 150 -10.88 10.21 5.61
CA GLU A 150 -11.18 10.84 6.90
C GLU A 150 -11.41 9.76 7.96
N TYR A 151 -10.67 9.82 9.07
CA TYR A 151 -10.90 9.01 10.26
C TYR A 151 -10.38 9.75 11.49
N GLY A 152 -11.25 10.55 12.10
CA GLY A 152 -10.89 11.49 13.15
C GLY A 152 -10.06 12.68 12.66
N TYR A 153 -9.33 12.51 11.58
CA TYR A 153 -8.66 13.53 10.77
C TYR A 153 -8.34 12.95 9.38
N LYS A 154 -8.03 13.84 8.44
CA LYS A 154 -7.65 13.48 7.08
C LYS A 154 -6.24 12.87 7.05
N PHE A 155 -6.09 11.69 6.44
CA PHE A 155 -4.80 11.03 6.24
C PHE A 155 -4.63 10.50 4.81
N VAL A 156 -3.39 10.27 4.38
CA VAL A 156 -3.08 9.70 3.07
C VAL A 156 -3.36 8.20 3.11
N SER A 157 -4.29 7.73 2.30
CA SER A 157 -4.71 6.33 2.22
C SER A 157 -4.35 5.63 0.91
N ALA A 158 -3.87 6.38 -0.08
CA ALA A 158 -3.22 5.83 -1.26
C ALA A 158 -2.09 6.75 -1.73
N VAL A 159 -1.04 6.15 -2.30
CA VAL A 159 0.13 6.87 -2.83
C VAL A 159 0.44 6.42 -4.25
N HIS A 160 1.06 7.34 -5.01
CA HIS A 160 1.60 7.09 -6.33
C HIS A 160 2.84 7.94 -6.55
N LYS A 161 3.95 7.30 -6.88
CA LYS A 161 5.19 7.93 -7.29
C LYS A 161 5.83 7.12 -8.41
N ASP A 162 5.92 7.70 -9.59
CA ASP A 162 6.47 7.04 -10.78
C ASP A 162 5.75 5.71 -11.08
N ASN A 163 6.46 4.59 -10.98
CA ASN A 163 5.93 3.22 -11.16
C ASN A 163 5.45 2.56 -9.85
N ILE A 164 5.45 3.30 -8.74
CA ILE A 164 5.13 2.78 -7.41
C ILE A 164 3.75 3.25 -6.99
N PHE A 165 2.91 2.31 -6.58
CA PHE A 165 1.57 2.54 -6.05
C PHE A 165 1.44 1.92 -4.65
N GLY A 166 0.59 2.50 -3.82
CA GLY A 166 0.28 1.95 -2.52
C GLY A 166 -1.15 2.23 -2.09
N PHE A 167 -1.77 1.27 -1.45
CA PHE A 167 -3.11 1.40 -0.85
C PHE A 167 -3.08 0.95 0.60
N GLN A 168 -3.52 1.81 1.52
CA GLN A 168 -3.70 1.46 2.92
C GLN A 168 -4.88 0.50 3.12
N PRO A 169 -6.04 0.66 2.44
CA PRO A 169 -7.09 -0.33 2.46
C PRO A 169 -6.67 -1.62 1.76
N HIS A 170 -7.55 -2.61 1.84
CA HIS A 170 -7.40 -3.93 1.25
C HIS A 170 -8.24 -4.07 -0.03
N PRO A 171 -7.69 -3.80 -1.23
CA PRO A 171 -8.44 -3.98 -2.48
C PRO A 171 -8.99 -5.40 -2.63
N GLU A 172 -8.23 -6.42 -2.22
CA GLU A 172 -8.64 -7.82 -2.29
C GLU A 172 -9.84 -8.17 -1.39
N LYS A 173 -10.23 -7.25 -0.47
CA LYS A 173 -11.41 -7.37 0.42
C LYS A 173 -12.49 -6.32 0.10
N SER A 174 -12.35 -5.58 -0.98
CA SER A 174 -13.15 -4.40 -1.28
C SER A 174 -14.08 -4.57 -2.48
N HIS A 175 -14.63 -5.79 -2.64
CA HIS A 175 -15.61 -6.12 -3.67
C HIS A 175 -15.19 -5.65 -5.08
N GLU A 176 -16.13 -5.14 -5.88
CA GLU A 176 -15.89 -4.73 -7.27
C GLU A 176 -14.89 -3.58 -7.41
N THR A 177 -14.95 -2.56 -6.54
CA THR A 177 -14.01 -1.45 -6.53
C THR A 177 -12.57 -1.94 -6.34
N GLY A 178 -12.36 -2.80 -5.36
CA GLY A 178 -11.04 -3.37 -5.09
C GLY A 178 -10.55 -4.27 -6.22
N LEU A 179 -11.41 -5.10 -6.78
CA LEU A 179 -11.07 -5.93 -7.94
C LEU A 179 -10.72 -5.08 -9.16
N LYS A 180 -11.38 -3.94 -9.35
CA LYS A 180 -11.07 -3.00 -10.44
C LYS A 180 -9.68 -2.39 -10.28
N ILE A 181 -9.29 -1.99 -9.06
CA ILE A 181 -7.93 -1.52 -8.74
C ILE A 181 -6.90 -2.60 -9.10
N LEU A 182 -7.13 -3.84 -8.67
CA LEU A 182 -6.21 -4.96 -8.94
C LEU A 182 -6.14 -5.30 -10.42
N ARG A 183 -7.27 -5.24 -11.15
CA ARG A 183 -7.31 -5.41 -12.60
C ARG A 183 -6.52 -4.33 -13.30
N ASN A 184 -6.77 -3.06 -12.99
CA ASN A 184 -6.05 -1.93 -13.56
C ASN A 184 -4.54 -2.08 -13.38
N PHE A 185 -4.09 -2.48 -12.18
CA PHE A 185 -2.68 -2.78 -11.94
C PHE A 185 -2.16 -3.95 -12.79
N GLY A 186 -2.95 -5.01 -12.92
CA GLY A 186 -2.59 -6.18 -13.74
C GLY A 186 -2.46 -5.86 -15.23
N GLU A 187 -3.20 -4.87 -15.72
CA GLU A 187 -3.25 -4.48 -17.15
C GLU A 187 -2.26 -3.35 -17.52
N MET A 188 -1.56 -2.72 -16.54
CA MET A 188 -0.45 -1.79 -16.83
C MET A 188 0.68 -2.56 -17.52
#